data_0116e25e592c6ea5f67863f64b28ec86
#
_entry.id   0116e25e592c6ea5f67863f64b28ec86
#
_cell.length_a   1.000
_cell.length_b   1.000
_cell.length_c   1.000
_cell.angle_alpha   90.00
_cell.angle_beta   90.00
_cell.angle_gamma   90.00
#
_symmetry.space_group_name_H-M   'P 1'
#
loop_
_entity.id
_entity.type
_entity.pdbx_description
1 polymer ?
#
loop_
_entity_poly.entity_id
_entity_poly.type
_entity_poly.pdbx_seq_one_letter_code
_entity_poly.pdbx_strand_id
1 'polypeptide(L)'
;MKTENKSKLIKDIIMMTAGTLISAFGVHFFKIPNNFSTGGMSGISIILGNLIEGISPATFILILNIIFMILGFAFVGKDFGWKTIYCSVLFSGAVQLLDIIVPMTKPFTDQRMLELAFAGIIPAVGTAMTFKYGGSTGGTDIIAMILRKHIKSDISISM
;
A
#
# COMPACT_ATOMS: atom_id res chain seq x y z
N MET A 1 8.81 24.88 21.43
CA MET A 1 9.54 23.84 20.69
C MET A 1 9.05 22.39 20.91
N LYS A 2 8.84 21.87 22.14
CA LYS A 2 8.35 20.47 22.33
C LYS A 2 6.87 20.25 21.91
N THR A 3 6.01 21.22 22.07
CA THR A 3 4.57 21.16 21.75
C THR A 3 4.28 21.26 20.25
N GLU A 4 5.02 22.08 19.51
CA GLU A 4 4.89 22.20 18.06
C GLU A 4 5.28 20.91 17.34
N ASN A 5 6.31 20.20 17.83
CA ASN A 5 6.77 18.93 17.26
C ASN A 5 5.74 17.81 17.49
N LYS A 6 5.02 17.80 18.61
CA LYS A 6 3.95 16.85 18.88
C LYS A 6 2.72 17.09 18.00
N SER A 7 2.31 18.34 17.83
CA SER A 7 1.16 18.70 16.98
C SER A 7 1.42 18.33 15.51
N LYS A 8 2.63 18.56 15.01
CA LYS A 8 3.03 18.15 13.66
C LYS A 8 3.02 16.64 13.49
N LEU A 9 3.55 15.89 14.45
CA LEU A 9 3.55 14.43 14.42
C LEU A 9 2.14 13.85 14.42
N ILE A 10 1.23 14.38 15.24
CA ILE A 10 -0.17 13.96 15.27
C ILE A 10 -0.85 14.21 13.93
N LYS A 11 -0.63 15.39 13.35
CA LYS A 11 -1.15 15.73 12.02
C LYS A 11 -0.63 14.75 10.95
N ASP A 12 0.67 14.44 10.96
CA ASP A 12 1.28 13.49 10.03
C ASP A 12 0.61 12.11 10.15
N ILE A 13 0.43 11.61 11.37
CA ILE A 13 -0.20 10.31 11.62
C ILE A 13 -1.65 10.30 11.12
N ILE A 14 -2.45 11.32 11.42
CA ILE A 14 -3.85 11.41 10.98
C ILE A 14 -3.91 11.40 9.44
N MET A 15 -3.07 12.19 8.79
CA MET A 15 -3.08 12.30 7.33
C MET A 15 -2.57 11.01 6.65
N MET A 16 -1.55 10.35 7.22
CA MET A 16 -1.09 9.04 6.73
C MET A 16 -2.18 7.97 6.90
N THR A 17 -2.84 7.95 8.06
CA THR A 17 -3.96 7.02 8.33
C THR A 17 -5.08 7.21 7.33
N ALA A 18 -5.53 8.45 7.13
CA ALA A 18 -6.58 8.77 6.15
C ALA A 18 -6.17 8.36 4.72
N GLY A 19 -4.95 8.70 4.30
CA GLY A 19 -4.44 8.31 2.98
C GLY A 19 -4.37 6.79 2.79
N THR A 20 -3.89 6.08 3.81
CA THR A 20 -3.81 4.62 3.78
C THR A 20 -5.18 3.96 3.71
N LEU A 21 -6.17 4.46 4.46
CA LEU A 21 -7.54 3.94 4.43
C LEU A 21 -8.23 4.25 3.09
N ILE A 22 -8.02 5.44 2.51
CA ILE A 22 -8.51 5.76 1.16
C ILE A 22 -7.92 4.80 0.13
N SER A 23 -6.61 4.50 0.20
CA SER A 23 -5.99 3.52 -0.69
C SER A 23 -6.58 2.13 -0.52
N ALA A 24 -6.76 1.66 0.73
CA ALA A 24 -7.35 0.36 1.03
C ALA A 24 -8.78 0.25 0.50
N PHE A 25 -9.57 1.30 0.69
CA PHE A 25 -10.93 1.39 0.15
C PHE A 25 -10.95 1.26 -1.38
N GLY A 26 -10.12 2.03 -2.08
CA GLY A 26 -10.05 1.98 -3.54
C GLY A 26 -9.59 0.61 -4.07
N VAL A 27 -8.67 -0.06 -3.39
CA VAL A 27 -8.23 -1.41 -3.76
C VAL A 27 -9.33 -2.43 -3.52
N HIS A 28 -9.95 -2.41 -2.34
CA HIS A 28 -10.96 -3.39 -1.98
C HIS A 28 -12.23 -3.27 -2.84
N PHE A 29 -12.77 -2.06 -3.00
CA PHE A 29 -14.06 -1.86 -3.65
C PHE A 29 -13.99 -1.79 -5.19
N PHE A 30 -12.87 -1.36 -5.76
CA PHE A 30 -12.78 -1.16 -7.21
C PHE A 30 -11.76 -2.07 -7.92
N LYS A 31 -10.63 -2.42 -7.29
CA LYS A 31 -9.65 -3.28 -7.94
C LYS A 31 -9.98 -4.75 -7.82
N ILE A 32 -10.25 -5.23 -6.61
CA ILE A 32 -10.47 -6.66 -6.33
C ILE A 32 -11.69 -7.19 -7.09
N PRO A 33 -12.90 -6.59 -7.01
CA PRO A 33 -14.10 -7.14 -7.65
C PRO A 33 -14.03 -7.14 -9.18
N ASN A 34 -13.26 -6.20 -9.74
CA ASN A 34 -13.08 -6.07 -11.18
C ASN A 34 -11.89 -6.86 -11.74
N ASN A 35 -11.10 -7.49 -10.89
CA ASN A 35 -9.84 -8.13 -11.26
C ASN A 35 -8.86 -7.18 -11.97
N PHE A 36 -8.86 -5.89 -11.60
CA PHE A 36 -7.99 -4.90 -12.23
C PHE A 36 -6.57 -4.99 -11.68
N SER A 37 -5.69 -5.64 -12.42
CA SER A 37 -4.25 -5.65 -12.16
C SER A 37 -3.59 -4.38 -12.73
N THR A 38 -3.79 -3.24 -12.06
CA THR A 38 -3.23 -1.94 -12.49
C THR A 38 -1.77 -1.74 -12.04
N GLY A 39 -1.06 -2.83 -11.75
CA GLY A 39 0.34 -2.80 -11.31
C GLY A 39 0.51 -2.75 -9.79
N GLY A 40 1.78 -2.72 -9.38
CA GLY A 40 2.14 -2.79 -7.96
C GLY A 40 1.85 -4.14 -7.32
N MET A 41 1.99 -4.21 -6.00
CA MET A 41 1.75 -5.43 -5.24
C MET A 41 0.28 -5.85 -5.26
N SER A 42 -0.66 -4.90 -5.21
CA SER A 42 -2.09 -5.22 -5.31
C SER A 42 -2.44 -5.89 -6.63
N GLY A 43 -1.80 -5.50 -7.73
CA GLY A 43 -1.98 -6.14 -9.03
C GLY A 43 -1.48 -7.58 -9.05
N ILE A 44 -0.30 -7.84 -8.50
CA ILE A 44 0.25 -9.20 -8.36
C ILE A 44 -0.66 -10.05 -7.47
N SER A 45 -1.15 -9.51 -6.37
CA SER A 45 -2.06 -10.20 -5.44
C SER A 45 -3.37 -10.60 -6.09
N ILE A 46 -3.93 -9.74 -6.96
CA ILE A 46 -5.16 -10.04 -7.71
C ILE A 46 -4.92 -11.18 -8.71
N ILE A 47 -3.77 -11.18 -9.41
CA ILE A 47 -3.42 -12.26 -10.33
C ILE A 47 -3.27 -13.58 -9.57
N LEU A 48 -2.56 -13.59 -8.44
CA LEU A 48 -2.37 -14.78 -7.62
C LEU A 48 -3.69 -15.29 -7.03
N GLY A 49 -4.57 -14.40 -6.56
CA GLY A 49 -5.89 -14.76 -6.05
C GLY A 49 -6.80 -15.38 -7.11
N ASN A 50 -6.62 -15.02 -8.38
CA ASN A 50 -7.35 -15.64 -9.49
C ASN A 50 -6.76 -16.96 -9.96
N LEU A 51 -5.45 -17.18 -9.75
CA LEU A 51 -4.77 -18.42 -10.13
C LEU A 51 -4.90 -19.51 -9.07
N ILE A 52 -5.01 -19.14 -7.80
CA ILE A 52 -5.05 -20.07 -6.67
C ILE A 52 -6.44 -20.01 -6.05
N GLU A 53 -7.26 -21.01 -6.35
CA GLU A 53 -8.60 -21.12 -5.78
C GLU A 53 -8.54 -21.27 -4.25
N GLY A 54 -9.47 -20.61 -3.56
CA GLY A 54 -9.62 -20.71 -2.10
C GLY A 54 -8.86 -19.65 -1.29
N ILE A 55 -8.03 -18.80 -1.90
CA ILE A 55 -7.33 -17.71 -1.21
C ILE A 55 -7.71 -16.38 -1.86
N SER A 56 -8.24 -15.45 -1.05
CA SER A 56 -8.65 -14.13 -1.57
C SER A 56 -7.46 -13.27 -1.97
N PRO A 57 -7.61 -12.35 -2.95
CA PRO A 57 -6.59 -11.37 -3.28
C PRO A 57 -6.15 -10.52 -2.08
N ALA A 58 -7.05 -10.23 -1.14
CA ALA A 58 -6.75 -9.50 0.08
C ALA A 58 -5.74 -10.25 0.96
N THR A 59 -5.88 -11.58 1.07
CA THR A 59 -4.93 -12.43 1.79
C THR A 59 -3.56 -12.41 1.13
N PHE A 60 -3.48 -12.43 -0.21
CA PHE A 60 -2.19 -12.29 -0.92
C PHE A 60 -1.57 -10.91 -0.69
N ILE A 61 -2.34 -9.83 -0.64
CA ILE A 61 -1.85 -8.49 -0.27
C ILE A 61 -1.18 -8.54 1.10
N LEU A 62 -1.82 -9.17 2.08
CA LEU A 62 -1.29 -9.28 3.43
C LEU A 62 0.01 -10.09 3.46
N ILE A 63 0.05 -11.26 2.83
CA ILE A 63 1.23 -12.14 2.79
C ILE A 63 2.40 -11.41 2.11
N LEU A 64 2.18 -10.86 0.92
CA LEU A 64 3.23 -10.15 0.18
C LEU A 64 3.72 -8.93 0.94
N ASN A 65 2.82 -8.21 1.62
CA ASN A 65 3.22 -7.05 2.44
C ASN A 65 4.12 -7.45 3.61
N ILE A 66 3.85 -8.57 4.27
CA ILE A 66 4.72 -9.11 5.31
C ILE A 66 6.10 -9.46 4.73
N ILE A 67 6.15 -10.15 3.58
CA ILE A 67 7.41 -10.50 2.91
C ILE A 67 8.21 -9.25 2.57
N PHE A 68 7.60 -8.26 1.91
CA PHE A 68 8.28 -7.02 1.56
C PHE A 68 8.70 -6.21 2.78
N MET A 69 7.94 -6.25 3.87
CA MET A 69 8.31 -5.60 5.12
C MET A 69 9.56 -6.23 5.73
N ILE A 70 9.67 -7.57 5.72
CA ILE A 70 10.88 -8.29 6.16
C ILE A 70 12.07 -7.93 5.28
N LEU A 71 11.90 -7.91 3.95
CA LEU A 71 12.93 -7.48 3.00
C LEU A 71 13.34 -6.03 3.23
N GLY A 72 12.39 -5.12 3.44
CA GLY A 72 12.65 -3.74 3.77
C GLY A 72 13.52 -3.57 5.03
N PHE A 73 13.21 -4.34 6.08
CA PHE A 73 14.04 -4.37 7.28
C PHE A 73 15.44 -4.92 7.03
N ALA A 74 15.56 -6.01 6.26
CA ALA A 74 16.84 -6.64 5.99
C ALA A 74 17.77 -5.75 5.15
N PHE A 75 17.24 -5.07 4.13
CA PHE A 75 18.04 -4.28 3.17
C PHE A 75 18.13 -2.78 3.51
N VAL A 76 17.05 -2.17 3.99
CA VAL A 76 17.04 -0.74 4.36
C VAL A 76 17.48 -0.54 5.81
N GLY A 77 17.26 -1.54 6.66
CA GLY A 77 17.65 -1.50 8.06
C GLY A 77 16.83 -0.48 8.86
N LYS A 78 17.50 0.20 9.84
CA LYS A 78 16.85 1.17 10.75
C LYS A 78 16.25 2.39 10.04
N ASP A 79 16.69 2.67 8.82
CA ASP A 79 16.16 3.77 7.99
C ASP A 79 14.78 3.41 7.37
N PHE A 80 14.35 2.15 7.50
CA PHE A 80 13.02 1.68 7.12
C PHE A 80 11.95 2.18 8.09
N GLY A 81 11.73 3.46 8.11
CA GLY A 81 11.01 4.22 9.12
C GLY A 81 9.72 3.57 9.65
N TRP A 82 9.47 3.71 10.94
CA TRP A 82 8.26 3.24 11.63
C TRP A 82 6.95 3.65 10.94
N LYS A 83 6.94 4.80 10.23
CA LYS A 83 5.80 5.30 9.47
C LYS A 83 5.41 4.34 8.33
N THR A 84 6.40 3.77 7.64
CA THR A 84 6.17 2.79 6.56
C THR A 84 5.59 1.50 7.13
N ILE A 85 6.14 1.00 8.24
CA ILE A 85 5.62 -0.20 8.92
C ILE A 85 4.17 0.02 9.32
N TYR A 86 3.89 1.15 9.98
CA TYR A 86 2.55 1.51 10.42
C TYR A 86 1.55 1.53 9.26
N CYS A 87 1.88 2.25 8.17
CA CYS A 87 1.00 2.36 7.01
C CYS A 87 0.83 1.03 6.28
N SER A 88 1.90 0.21 6.16
CA SER A 88 1.84 -1.10 5.50
C SER A 88 0.95 -2.09 6.26
N VAL A 89 1.09 -2.14 7.58
CA VAL A 89 0.24 -3.00 8.44
C VAL A 89 -1.20 -2.51 8.41
N LEU A 90 -1.42 -1.19 8.49
CA LEU A 90 -2.74 -0.60 8.43
C LEU A 90 -3.41 -0.86 7.07
N PHE A 91 -2.68 -0.72 5.96
CA PHE A 91 -3.20 -0.97 4.62
C PHE A 91 -3.65 -2.42 4.42
N SER A 92 -2.75 -3.37 4.66
CA SER A 92 -3.07 -4.79 4.49
C SER A 92 -4.12 -5.28 5.48
N GLY A 93 -4.07 -4.81 6.72
CA GLY A 93 -5.09 -5.10 7.73
C GLY A 93 -6.46 -4.52 7.34
N ALA A 94 -6.52 -3.28 6.83
CA ALA A 94 -7.76 -2.67 6.39
C ALA A 94 -8.36 -3.39 5.17
N VAL A 95 -7.55 -3.75 4.16
CA VAL A 95 -8.03 -4.51 2.99
C VAL A 95 -8.56 -5.88 3.43
N GLN A 96 -7.83 -6.59 4.30
CA GLN A 96 -8.25 -7.89 4.81
C GLN A 96 -9.53 -7.78 5.66
N LEU A 97 -9.64 -6.77 6.51
CA LEU A 97 -10.83 -6.54 7.33
C LEU A 97 -12.05 -6.23 6.47
N LEU A 98 -11.88 -5.40 5.44
CA LEU A 98 -12.96 -5.09 4.49
C LEU A 98 -13.40 -6.34 3.72
N ASP A 99 -12.46 -7.21 3.33
CA ASP A 99 -12.76 -8.47 2.64
C ASP A 99 -13.59 -9.44 3.49
N ILE A 100 -13.37 -9.43 4.81
CA ILE A 100 -14.14 -10.26 5.75
C ILE A 100 -15.52 -9.65 6.04
N ILE A 101 -15.60 -8.32 6.25
CA ILE A 101 -16.86 -7.66 6.66
C ILE A 101 -17.79 -7.42 5.47
N VAL A 102 -17.23 -7.03 4.33
CA VAL A 102 -17.97 -6.67 3.12
C VAL A 102 -17.35 -7.39 1.92
N PRO A 103 -17.52 -8.73 1.82
CA PRO A 103 -16.96 -9.47 0.69
C PRO A 103 -17.60 -9.00 -0.62
N MET A 104 -16.77 -8.44 -1.51
CA MET A 104 -17.20 -7.93 -2.80
C MET A 104 -17.01 -9.00 -3.88
N THR A 105 -18.11 -9.61 -4.29
CA THR A 105 -18.11 -10.63 -5.37
C THR A 105 -18.43 -10.05 -6.74
N LYS A 106 -18.93 -8.81 -6.79
CA LYS A 106 -19.32 -8.13 -8.04
C LYS A 106 -18.90 -6.65 -7.99
N PRO A 107 -18.61 -6.03 -9.16
CA PRO A 107 -18.39 -4.59 -9.26
C PRO A 107 -19.59 -3.77 -8.78
N PHE A 108 -19.37 -2.51 -8.41
CA PHE A 108 -20.44 -1.58 -8.03
C PHE A 108 -21.34 -1.21 -9.20
N THR A 109 -20.76 -1.10 -10.40
CA THR A 109 -21.49 -0.67 -11.60
C THR A 109 -21.14 -1.57 -12.78
N ASP A 110 -22.01 -1.59 -13.78
CA ASP A 110 -21.75 -2.30 -15.04
C ASP A 110 -20.83 -1.51 -15.99
N GLN A 111 -20.43 -0.29 -15.60
CA GLN A 111 -19.57 0.58 -16.41
C GLN A 111 -18.09 0.33 -16.11
N ARG A 112 -17.50 -0.65 -16.76
CA ARG A 112 -16.14 -1.11 -16.53
C ARG A 112 -15.07 0.01 -16.61
N MET A 113 -15.25 0.98 -17.53
CA MET A 113 -14.32 2.12 -17.68
C MET A 113 -14.39 3.08 -16.49
N LEU A 114 -15.59 3.31 -15.95
CA LEU A 114 -15.77 4.13 -14.75
C LEU A 114 -15.13 3.47 -13.52
N GLU A 115 -15.35 2.16 -13.35
CA GLU A 115 -14.72 1.36 -12.29
C GLU A 115 -13.19 1.38 -12.39
N LEU A 116 -12.64 1.27 -13.62
CA LEU A 116 -11.19 1.36 -13.84
C LEU A 116 -10.63 2.73 -13.45
N ALA A 117 -11.35 3.81 -13.77
CA ALA A 117 -10.95 5.16 -13.36
C ALA A 117 -10.89 5.28 -11.84
N PHE A 118 -11.90 4.82 -11.12
CA PHE A 118 -11.92 4.81 -9.65
C PHE A 118 -10.86 3.88 -9.06
N ALA A 119 -10.64 2.70 -9.65
CA ALA A 119 -9.59 1.77 -9.26
C ALA A 119 -8.17 2.36 -9.39
N GLY A 120 -7.98 3.33 -10.29
CA GLY A 120 -6.72 4.07 -10.44
C GLY A 120 -6.65 5.28 -9.52
N ILE A 121 -7.64 6.18 -9.59
CA ILE A 121 -7.61 7.49 -8.94
C ILE A 121 -7.65 7.38 -7.42
N ILE A 122 -8.57 6.60 -6.86
CA ILE A 122 -8.78 6.55 -5.40
C ILE A 122 -7.53 6.02 -4.68
N PRO A 123 -6.94 4.86 -5.06
CA PRO A 123 -5.72 4.41 -4.43
C PRO A 123 -4.54 5.35 -4.66
N ALA A 124 -4.44 5.98 -5.84
CA ALA A 124 -3.35 6.91 -6.14
C ALA A 124 -3.40 8.15 -5.24
N VAL A 125 -4.58 8.75 -5.04
CA VAL A 125 -4.76 9.88 -4.12
C VAL A 125 -4.39 9.49 -2.69
N GLY A 126 -4.87 8.33 -2.21
CA GLY A 126 -4.55 7.83 -0.88
C GLY A 126 -3.05 7.58 -0.70
N THR A 127 -2.41 6.93 -1.66
CA THR A 127 -0.96 6.65 -1.65
C THR A 127 -0.14 7.94 -1.70
N ALA A 128 -0.50 8.89 -2.58
CA ALA A 128 0.18 10.19 -2.68
C ALA A 128 0.09 10.96 -1.35
N MET A 129 -1.06 10.90 -0.68
CA MET A 129 -1.27 11.50 0.63
C MET A 129 -0.39 10.84 1.68
N THR A 130 -0.29 9.51 1.71
CA THR A 130 0.56 8.75 2.62
C THR A 130 2.04 9.11 2.41
N PHE A 131 2.52 9.17 1.16
CA PHE A 131 3.89 9.55 0.82
C PHE A 131 4.24 10.97 1.22
N LYS A 132 3.33 11.92 1.03
CA LYS A 132 3.54 13.33 1.41
C LYS A 132 3.91 13.48 2.87
N TYR A 133 3.42 12.61 3.74
CA TYR A 133 3.69 12.64 5.19
C TYR A 133 4.77 11.63 5.62
N GLY A 134 5.46 11.01 4.65
CA GLY A 134 6.63 10.17 4.88
C GLY A 134 6.33 8.73 5.25
N GLY A 135 5.09 8.26 4.99
CA GLY A 135 4.72 6.86 5.07
C GLY A 135 4.75 6.20 3.69
N SER A 136 4.56 4.87 3.65
CA SER A 136 4.32 4.09 2.45
C SER A 136 3.34 2.96 2.77
N THR A 137 2.45 2.66 1.86
CA THR A 137 1.49 1.55 1.98
C THR A 137 2.16 0.17 1.83
N GLY A 138 3.47 0.14 1.63
CA GLY A 138 4.23 -1.10 1.39
C GLY A 138 4.28 -1.49 -0.09
N GLY A 139 4.58 -2.74 -0.34
CA GLY A 139 4.61 -3.27 -1.70
C GLY A 139 5.83 -2.86 -2.51
N THR A 140 5.63 -2.54 -3.77
CA THR A 140 6.70 -2.15 -4.71
C THR A 140 7.46 -0.90 -4.29
N ASP A 141 6.88 -0.08 -3.42
CA ASP A 141 7.53 1.11 -2.84
C ASP A 141 8.75 0.74 -2.00
N ILE A 142 8.68 -0.40 -1.31
CA ILE A 142 9.80 -0.95 -0.52
C ILE A 142 10.95 -1.32 -1.45
N ILE A 143 10.66 -1.91 -2.63
CA ILE A 143 11.67 -2.21 -3.64
C ILE A 143 12.33 -0.92 -4.12
N ALA A 144 11.54 0.13 -4.39
CA ALA A 144 12.08 1.43 -4.78
C ALA A 144 12.97 2.04 -3.69
N MET A 145 12.63 1.88 -2.42
CA MET A 145 13.46 2.32 -1.29
C MET A 145 14.77 1.54 -1.19
N ILE A 146 14.73 0.21 -1.40
CA ILE A 146 15.92 -0.65 -1.43
C ILE A 146 16.84 -0.22 -2.56
N LEU A 147 16.32 -0.07 -3.78
CA LEU A 147 17.08 0.38 -4.95
C LEU A 147 17.70 1.75 -4.72
N ARG A 148 16.95 2.72 -4.19
CA ARG A 148 17.44 4.07 -3.88
C ARG A 148 18.60 4.04 -2.89
N LYS A 149 18.56 3.16 -1.90
CA LYS A 149 19.63 3.03 -0.92
C LYS A 149 20.91 2.48 -1.56
N HIS A 150 20.81 1.45 -2.41
CA HIS A 150 21.96 0.84 -3.10
C HIS A 150 22.57 1.79 -4.14
N ILE A 151 21.74 2.45 -4.96
CA ILE A 151 22.22 3.41 -5.98
C ILE A 151 22.91 4.62 -5.33
N LYS A 152 22.41 5.13 -4.20
CA LYS A 152 23.10 6.21 -3.46
C LYS A 152 24.45 5.77 -2.87
N SER A 153 24.60 4.50 -2.50
CA SER A 153 25.88 3.96 -2.04
C SER A 153 26.92 3.97 -3.15
N ASP A 154 26.54 3.61 -4.37
CA ASP A 154 27.46 3.58 -5.51
C ASP A 154 27.90 4.97 -5.97
N ILE A 155 27.02 5.97 -5.91
CA ILE A 155 27.34 7.38 -6.24
C ILE A 155 28.27 7.99 -5.18
N SER A 156 28.17 7.61 -3.92
CA SER A 156 29.01 8.10 -2.84
C SER A 156 30.46 7.59 -2.92
N ILE A 157 30.71 6.51 -3.66
CA ILE A 157 32.05 5.93 -3.85
C ILE A 157 32.73 6.57 -5.09
N SER A 158 31.98 7.23 -5.96
CA SER A 158 32.49 7.83 -7.21
C SER A 158 32.86 9.31 -7.09
N MET A 159 32.74 9.92 -5.92
CA MET A 159 33.24 11.26 -5.58
C MET A 159 34.40 11.19 -4.57
#